data_5ccc3fce3c6de6da968519b3bce1998d
#
_entry.id   5ccc3fce3c6de6da968519b3bce1998d
#
_cell.length_a   1.000
_cell.length_b   1.000
_cell.length_c   1.000
_cell.angle_alpha   90.00
_cell.angle_beta   90.00
_cell.angle_gamma   90.00
#
_symmetry.space_group_name_H-M   'P 1'
#
loop_
_entity.id
_entity.type
_entity.pdbx_description
1 polymer ?
#
loop_
_entity_poly.entity_id
_entity_poly.type
_entity_poly.pdbx_seq_one_letter_code
_entity_poly.pdbx_strand_id
1 'polypeptide(L)' 'MVNYSVAIQAGGMSNRMGRDKGLLPFGAVTLVEHIINQIKPLGYGIYIISNSPEDYRFLGLPVYS' A
#
# COMPACT_ATOMS: atom_id res chain seq x y z
N MET A 1 -20.97 -14.73 -8.07
CA MET A 1 -19.72 -13.97 -8.26
C MET A 1 -19.06 -13.72 -6.91
N VAL A 2 -17.80 -13.95 -6.82
CA VAL A 2 -17.06 -13.77 -5.58
C VAL A 2 -16.24 -12.51 -5.68
N ASN A 3 -16.40 -11.64 -4.68
CA ASN A 3 -15.63 -10.41 -4.59
C ASN A 3 -14.60 -10.55 -3.49
N TYR A 4 -13.37 -10.31 -3.83
CA TYR A 4 -12.28 -10.33 -2.86
C TYR A 4 -11.77 -8.93 -2.62
N SER A 5 -11.34 -8.69 -1.41
CA SER A 5 -10.65 -7.47 -1.06
C SER A 5 -9.27 -7.84 -0.54
N VAL A 6 -8.28 -7.06 -0.94
CA VAL A 6 -6.91 -7.27 -0.53
C VAL A 6 -6.51 -6.14 0.41
N ALA A 7 -6.08 -6.50 1.60
CA ALA A 7 -5.58 -5.54 2.56
C ALA A 7 -4.06 -5.51 2.46
N ILE A 8 -3.51 -4.35 2.20
CA ILE A 8 -2.07 -4.15 2.16
C ILE A 8 -1.65 -3.48 3.45
N GLN A 9 -0.89 -4.19 4.26
CA GLN A 9 -0.36 -3.61 5.48
C GLN A 9 0.92 -2.87 5.15
N ALA A 10 0.96 -1.60 5.48
CA ALA A 10 2.06 -0.75 5.11
C ALA A 10 2.45 0.13 6.27
N GLY A 11 3.73 0.27 6.47
CA GLY A 11 4.27 1.26 7.38
C GLY A 11 4.57 0.77 8.77
N GLY A 12 5.22 1.59 9.51
CA GLY A 12 5.28 1.61 10.95
C GLY A 12 6.21 0.68 11.65
N MET A 13 6.49 -0.47 11.13
CA MET A 13 7.22 -1.48 11.89
C MET A 13 8.71 -1.45 11.66
N SER A 14 9.17 -0.79 10.62
CA SER A 14 10.59 -0.77 10.26
C SER A 14 11.16 0.59 10.50
N ASN A 15 11.36 0.91 11.76
CA ASN A 15 11.82 2.25 12.12
C ASN A 15 13.30 2.48 11.91
N ARG A 16 14.03 1.43 11.60
CA ARG A 16 15.48 1.55 11.47
C ARG A 16 15.91 2.54 10.41
N MET A 17 15.13 2.63 9.35
CA MET A 17 15.43 3.52 8.23
C MET A 17 14.76 4.87 8.35
N GLY A 18 13.95 5.05 9.37
CA GLY A 18 13.24 6.29 9.56
C GLY A 18 12.09 6.51 8.61
N ARG A 19 11.71 5.48 7.85
CA ARG A 19 10.57 5.58 6.94
C ARG A 19 9.98 4.19 6.69
N ASP A 20 8.76 4.17 6.18
CA ASP A 20 8.06 2.95 5.87
C ASP A 20 8.63 2.30 4.62
N LYS A 21 8.72 0.97 4.63
CA LYS A 21 9.24 0.24 3.48
C LYS A 21 8.40 0.45 2.23
N GLY A 22 7.08 0.59 2.40
CA GLY A 22 6.21 0.78 1.26
C GLY A 22 6.50 2.05 0.48
N LEU A 23 7.14 3.03 1.12
CA LEU A 23 7.46 4.30 0.48
C LEU A 23 8.86 4.33 -0.12
N LEU A 24 9.63 3.24 0.00
CA LEU A 24 10.95 3.19 -0.61
C LEU A 24 10.83 3.17 -2.12
N PRO A 25 11.78 3.80 -2.81
CA PRO A 25 11.76 3.79 -4.28
C PRO A 25 11.87 2.37 -4.83
N PHE A 26 11.13 2.12 -5.89
CA PHE A 26 11.21 0.86 -6.61
C PHE A 26 11.05 1.17 -8.09
N GLY A 27 12.15 1.44 -8.76
CA GLY A 27 12.09 1.94 -10.10
C GLY A 27 11.49 3.35 -10.12
N ALA A 28 10.48 3.56 -10.95
CA ALA A 28 9.83 4.86 -11.10
C ALA A 28 8.70 5.08 -10.10
N VAL A 29 8.38 4.08 -9.29
CA VAL A 29 7.27 4.16 -8.32
C VAL A 29 7.76 3.71 -6.96
N THR A 30 6.93 3.89 -5.95
CA THR A 30 7.23 3.33 -4.64
C THR A 30 6.96 1.83 -4.64
N LEU A 31 7.52 1.14 -3.64
CA LEU A 31 7.29 -0.30 -3.52
C LEU A 31 5.81 -0.62 -3.36
N VAL A 32 5.08 0.17 -2.59
CA VAL A 32 3.66 -0.08 -2.40
C VAL A 32 2.89 0.09 -3.71
N GLU A 33 3.26 1.07 -4.52
CA GLU A 33 2.62 1.24 -5.82
C GLU A 33 2.91 0.07 -6.75
N HIS A 34 4.13 -0.45 -6.69
CA HIS A 34 4.50 -1.61 -7.49
C HIS A 34 3.62 -2.80 -7.14
N ILE A 35 3.41 -3.05 -5.84
CA ILE A 35 2.57 -4.14 -5.39
C ILE A 35 1.13 -3.95 -5.85
N ILE A 36 0.61 -2.73 -5.71
CA ILE A 36 -0.75 -2.41 -6.12
C ILE A 36 -0.93 -2.65 -7.62
N ASN A 37 0.05 -2.26 -8.42
CA ASN A 37 -0.03 -2.42 -9.86
C ASN A 37 -0.06 -3.90 -10.27
N GLN A 38 0.50 -4.76 -9.46
CA GLN A 38 0.42 -6.20 -9.73
C GLN A 38 -0.93 -6.79 -9.36
N ILE A 39 -1.64 -6.18 -8.42
CA ILE A 39 -2.92 -6.70 -7.95
C ILE A 39 -4.09 -6.13 -8.76
N LYS A 40 -3.98 -4.89 -9.21
CA LYS A 40 -5.08 -4.22 -9.92
C LYS A 40 -5.66 -5.03 -11.07
N PRO A 41 -4.85 -5.64 -11.93
CA PRO A 41 -5.41 -6.40 -13.06
C PRO A 41 -6.26 -7.58 -12.63
N LEU A 42 -6.17 -8.01 -11.39
CA LEU A 42 -6.95 -9.13 -10.87
C LEU A 42 -8.39 -8.74 -10.55
N GLY A 43 -8.68 -7.43 -10.52
CA GLY A 43 -10.05 -6.97 -10.29
C GLY A 43 -10.49 -6.98 -8.84
N TYR A 44 -9.57 -7.18 -7.90
CA TYR A 44 -9.91 -7.18 -6.49
C TYR A 44 -10.03 -5.75 -5.95
N GLY A 45 -10.85 -5.57 -4.93
CA GLY A 45 -10.82 -4.35 -4.15
C GLY A 45 -9.52 -4.27 -3.36
N ILE A 46 -8.94 -3.09 -3.26
CA ILE A 46 -7.67 -2.91 -2.58
C ILE A 46 -7.82 -1.81 -1.55
N TYR A 47 -7.34 -2.04 -0.34
CA TYR A 47 -7.28 -1.01 0.68
C TYR A 47 -6.01 -1.17 1.49
N ILE A 48 -5.64 -0.09 2.16
CA ILE A 48 -4.38 0.00 2.88
C ILE A 48 -4.67 0.05 4.37
N ILE A 49 -3.87 -0.65 5.15
CA ILE A 49 -3.88 -0.54 6.60
C ILE A 49 -2.51 -0.05 7.03
N SER A 50 -2.47 1.09 7.71
CA SER A 50 -1.21 1.69 8.11
C SER A 50 -1.40 2.51 9.37
N ASN A 51 -0.40 2.49 10.25
CA ASN A 51 -0.41 3.40 11.40
C ASN A 51 0.10 4.79 11.02
N SER A 52 0.39 5.02 9.74
CA SER A 52 0.70 6.34 9.19
C SER A 52 -0.16 6.56 7.96
N PRO A 53 -1.51 6.62 8.11
CA PRO A 53 -2.39 6.61 6.94
C PRO A 53 -2.17 7.79 6.01
N GLU A 54 -1.74 8.91 6.52
CA GLU A 54 -1.54 10.10 5.68
C GLU A 54 -0.44 9.89 4.65
N ASP A 55 0.52 9.03 4.95
CA ASP A 55 1.63 8.77 4.04
C ASP A 55 1.21 7.98 2.81
N TYR A 56 0.01 7.39 2.85
CA TYR A 56 -0.45 6.52 1.77
C TYR A 56 -1.68 7.06 1.06
N ARG A 57 -2.15 8.26 1.42
CA ARG A 57 -3.34 8.83 0.80
C ARG A 57 -3.13 9.18 -0.66
N PHE A 58 -1.89 9.38 -1.06
CA PHE A 58 -1.60 9.70 -2.46
C PHE A 58 -2.00 8.57 -3.41
N LEU A 59 -2.21 7.37 -2.89
CA LEU A 59 -2.56 6.22 -3.72
C LEU A 59 -3.99 6.28 -4.24
N GLY A 60 -4.84 7.12 -3.64
CA GLY A 60 -6.24 7.19 -4.06
C GLY A 60 -7.08 6.00 -3.65
N LEU A 61 -6.59 5.20 -2.73
CA LEU A 61 -7.29 4.03 -2.21
C LEU A 61 -7.73 4.29 -0.77
N PRO A 62 -8.74 3.53 -0.28
CA PRO A 62 -9.10 3.63 1.13
C PRO A 62 -7.90 3.26 2.02
N VAL A 63 -7.66 4.08 3.03
CA VAL A 63 -6.56 3.86 3.96
C VAL A 63 -7.14 3.88 5.37
N TYR A 64 -6.83 2.86 6.13
CA TYR A 64 -7.30 2.71 7.50
C TYR A 64 -6.11 2.57 8.45
N SER A 65 -6.32 2.95 9.69
CA SER A 65 -5.29 2.80 10.71
C SER A 65 -5.57 1.59 11.62
#